data_3f0990d152dd2fb669d3ec13cb55980c
#
_entry.id   3f0990d152dd2fb669d3ec13cb55980c
#
_cell.length_a   1.000
_cell.length_b   1.000
_cell.length_c   1.000
_cell.angle_alpha   90.00
_cell.angle_beta   90.00
_cell.angle_gamma   90.00
#
_symmetry.space_group_name_H-M   'P 1'
#
loop_
_entity.id
_entity.type
_entity.pdbx_description
1 polymer ?
#
loop_
_entity_poly.entity_id
_entity_poly.type
_entity_poly.pdbx_seq_one_letter_code
_entity_poly.pdbx_strand_id
1 'polypeptide(L)'
;MYLIKEKNIHPKEYITITDYCNMGNDYRPKVEFNVTYSNKGFHAHFNVYESKPYASYKNHFDPVCCDSCVEWFVYFDSEKSNRYFNFEVNANGAMDVCFRLNRDVFEPVSVEDVNSFNIKVDIKDNCWTVDYTIPFEFIKKFIKDYDFKKDVVLKSNVYKCGEDTEFEHY
;
A
#
# COMPACT_ATOMS: atom_id res chain seq x y z
N MET A 1 7.00 5.99 -16.11
CA MET A 1 5.68 6.51 -15.69
C MET A 1 4.66 5.39 -15.82
N TYR A 2 3.92 5.09 -14.75
CA TYR A 2 2.90 4.04 -14.73
C TYR A 2 1.51 4.66 -14.96
N LEU A 3 0.70 4.07 -15.83
CA LEU A 3 -0.64 4.54 -16.14
C LEU A 3 -1.68 3.78 -15.31
N ILE A 4 -2.35 4.47 -14.41
CA ILE A 4 -3.46 3.91 -13.64
C ILE A 4 -4.69 3.79 -14.56
N LYS A 5 -5.16 2.56 -14.76
CA LYS A 5 -6.30 2.25 -15.63
C LYS A 5 -7.60 2.08 -14.83
N GLU A 6 -8.73 2.28 -15.50
CA GLU A 6 -10.02 1.94 -14.93
C GLU A 6 -10.12 0.44 -14.66
N LYS A 7 -10.70 0.07 -13.53
CA LYS A 7 -10.91 -1.32 -13.13
C LYS A 7 -11.68 -2.07 -14.22
N ASN A 8 -11.23 -3.28 -14.56
CA ASN A 8 -11.76 -4.14 -15.64
C ASN A 8 -11.27 -3.83 -17.07
N ILE A 9 -10.35 -2.88 -17.26
CA ILE A 9 -9.65 -2.72 -18.51
C ILE A 9 -8.42 -3.64 -18.50
N HIS A 10 -8.37 -4.60 -19.42
CA HIS A 10 -7.26 -5.56 -19.59
C HIS A 10 -6.27 -5.11 -20.69
N PRO A 11 -4.97 -5.51 -20.60
CA PRO A 11 -4.35 -6.31 -19.54
C PRO A 11 -4.04 -5.49 -18.30
N LYS A 12 -3.92 -6.18 -17.15
CA LYS A 12 -3.37 -5.57 -15.93
C LYS A 12 -1.87 -5.31 -16.17
N GLU A 13 -1.45 -4.11 -15.88
CA GLU A 13 -0.02 -3.75 -15.87
C GLU A 13 0.45 -3.72 -14.43
N TYR A 14 1.66 -4.24 -14.18
CA TYR A 14 2.27 -4.30 -12.86
C TYR A 14 3.55 -3.46 -12.84
N ILE A 15 3.78 -2.80 -11.72
CA ILE A 15 5.08 -2.27 -11.33
C ILE A 15 5.77 -3.39 -10.56
N THR A 16 7.01 -3.73 -10.92
CA THR A 16 7.85 -4.63 -10.12
C THR A 16 8.80 -3.79 -9.29
N ILE A 17 8.93 -4.11 -7.99
CA ILE A 17 9.96 -3.51 -7.14
C ILE A 17 11.31 -4.04 -7.60
N THR A 18 12.24 -3.14 -7.92
CA THR A 18 13.58 -3.46 -8.46
C THR A 18 14.72 -2.90 -7.62
N ASP A 19 14.44 -1.89 -6.80
CA ASP A 19 15.42 -1.25 -5.94
C ASP A 19 15.30 -1.83 -4.54
N TYR A 20 16.41 -2.29 -3.99
CA TYR A 20 16.46 -2.94 -2.69
C TYR A 20 17.51 -2.26 -1.81
N CYS A 21 17.11 -1.89 -0.59
CA CYS A 21 18.06 -1.45 0.41
C CYS A 21 19.00 -2.60 0.82
N ASN A 22 20.29 -2.30 0.97
CA ASN A 22 21.24 -3.30 1.43
C ASN A 22 21.16 -3.43 2.97
N MET A 23 20.46 -4.47 3.42
CA MET A 23 20.30 -4.80 4.85
C MET A 23 21.27 -5.91 5.30
N GLY A 24 22.36 -6.14 4.56
CA GLY A 24 23.37 -7.14 4.91
C GLY A 24 23.00 -8.58 4.52
N ASN A 25 21.95 -8.78 3.73
CA ASN A 25 21.56 -10.08 3.19
C ASN A 25 21.15 -9.97 1.72
N ASP A 26 21.01 -11.12 1.04
CA ASP A 26 20.66 -11.22 -0.38
C ASP A 26 19.17 -11.53 -0.62
N TYR A 27 18.33 -11.40 0.39
CA TYR A 27 16.91 -11.64 0.25
C TYR A 27 16.25 -10.58 -0.64
N ARG A 28 15.67 -11.00 -1.76
CA ARG A 28 15.08 -10.12 -2.78
C ARG A 28 13.78 -10.75 -3.31
N PRO A 29 12.72 -10.77 -2.50
CA PRO A 29 11.45 -11.34 -2.96
C PRO A 29 10.89 -10.50 -4.12
N LYS A 30 10.46 -11.15 -5.19
CA LYS A 30 9.75 -10.44 -6.26
C LYS A 30 8.43 -9.91 -5.71
N VAL A 31 8.18 -8.62 -5.93
CA VAL A 31 6.90 -7.98 -5.59
C VAL A 31 6.38 -7.22 -6.81
N GLU A 32 5.12 -7.47 -7.12
CA GLU A 32 4.41 -6.79 -8.19
C GLU A 32 3.26 -5.98 -7.60
N PHE A 33 3.13 -4.73 -7.99
CA PHE A 33 2.08 -3.81 -7.58
C PHE A 33 1.25 -3.37 -8.78
N ASN A 34 -0.05 -3.34 -8.61
CA ASN A 34 -0.99 -2.77 -9.56
C ASN A 34 -1.98 -1.87 -8.83
N VAL A 35 -2.27 -0.72 -9.40
CA VAL A 35 -3.38 0.13 -8.94
C VAL A 35 -4.30 0.44 -10.11
N THR A 36 -5.60 0.32 -9.85
CA THR A 36 -6.67 0.70 -10.77
C THR A 36 -7.65 1.65 -10.09
N TYR A 37 -8.57 2.24 -10.81
CA TYR A 37 -9.62 3.07 -10.23
C TYR A 37 -11.02 2.65 -10.73
N SER A 38 -12.03 3.03 -9.98
CA SER A 38 -13.44 2.97 -10.37
C SER A 38 -14.15 4.26 -9.93
N ASN A 39 -15.46 4.34 -10.10
CA ASN A 39 -16.24 5.45 -9.55
C ASN A 39 -16.26 5.52 -8.01
N LYS A 40 -15.76 4.51 -7.31
CA LYS A 40 -15.74 4.44 -5.84
C LYS A 40 -14.39 4.84 -5.23
N GLY A 41 -13.28 4.67 -5.94
CA GLY A 41 -11.95 4.90 -5.40
C GLY A 41 -10.85 4.17 -6.16
N PHE A 42 -9.66 4.18 -5.57
CA PHE A 42 -8.50 3.41 -6.04
C PHE A 42 -8.54 1.98 -5.49
N HIS A 43 -8.12 1.03 -6.30
CA HIS A 43 -7.99 -0.38 -5.94
C HIS A 43 -6.53 -0.78 -6.07
N ALA A 44 -5.88 -1.02 -4.94
CA ALA A 44 -4.50 -1.48 -4.87
C ALA A 44 -4.48 -3.01 -4.82
N HIS A 45 -3.49 -3.60 -5.48
CA HIS A 45 -3.24 -5.03 -5.50
C HIS A 45 -1.75 -5.31 -5.49
N PHE A 46 -1.32 -6.19 -4.61
CA PHE A 46 0.04 -6.69 -4.53
C PHE A 46 0.09 -8.20 -4.77
N ASN A 47 1.09 -8.66 -5.54
CA ASN A 47 1.55 -10.05 -5.57
C ASN A 47 2.94 -10.09 -4.93
N VAL A 48 3.10 -10.85 -3.86
CA VAL A 48 4.36 -11.00 -3.15
C VAL A 48 4.82 -12.44 -3.27
N TYR A 49 5.91 -12.68 -3.97
CA TYR A 49 6.48 -14.02 -4.18
C TYR A 49 7.42 -14.38 -3.02
N GLU A 50 6.79 -14.66 -1.89
CA GLU A 50 7.41 -15.02 -0.63
C GLU A 50 6.71 -16.27 -0.09
N SER A 51 7.48 -17.29 0.19
CA SER A 51 6.97 -18.50 0.83
C SER A 51 6.92 -18.31 2.35
N LYS A 52 5.80 -18.68 2.98
CA LYS A 52 5.62 -18.61 4.43
C LYS A 52 5.83 -17.19 4.98
N PRO A 53 5.00 -16.22 4.58
CA PRO A 53 5.11 -14.87 5.12
C PRO A 53 4.97 -14.90 6.65
N TYR A 54 5.85 -14.18 7.33
CA TYR A 54 5.76 -13.99 8.78
C TYR A 54 4.79 -12.87 9.08
N ALA A 55 3.79 -13.11 9.95
CA ALA A 55 2.86 -12.08 10.38
C ALA A 55 2.36 -12.39 11.81
N SER A 56 2.79 -11.58 12.77
CA SER A 56 2.45 -11.67 14.18
C SER A 56 1.35 -10.70 14.60
N TYR A 57 1.37 -9.51 14.02
CA TYR A 57 0.41 -8.44 14.31
C TYR A 57 -0.94 -8.66 13.62
N LYS A 58 -2.03 -8.39 14.35
CA LYS A 58 -3.40 -8.69 13.88
C LYS A 58 -4.34 -7.49 13.92
N ASN A 59 -3.95 -6.43 14.63
CA ASN A 59 -4.78 -5.25 14.76
C ASN A 59 -4.29 -4.14 13.84
N HIS A 60 -5.22 -3.31 13.36
CA HIS A 60 -4.85 -2.08 12.67
C HIS A 60 -4.04 -1.18 13.60
N PHE A 61 -3.07 -0.48 13.05
CA PHE A 61 -2.12 0.41 13.73
C PHE A 61 -1.09 -0.30 14.64
N ASP A 62 -1.04 -1.62 14.67
CA ASP A 62 0.12 -2.36 15.17
C ASP A 62 1.34 -2.07 14.27
N PRO A 63 2.59 -2.30 14.72
CA PRO A 63 3.80 -2.09 13.90
C PRO A 63 3.94 -3.15 12.81
N VAL A 64 3.04 -3.09 11.81
CA VAL A 64 2.93 -4.08 10.73
C VAL A 64 4.15 -4.17 9.82
N CYS A 65 5.00 -3.12 9.79
CA CYS A 65 6.27 -3.10 9.06
C CYS A 65 7.28 -4.14 9.58
N CYS A 66 7.14 -4.57 10.85
CA CYS A 66 7.97 -5.64 11.42
C CYS A 66 7.66 -7.02 10.83
N ASP A 67 6.44 -7.23 10.34
CA ASP A 67 5.98 -8.45 9.69
C ASP A 67 6.32 -8.46 8.18
N SER A 68 6.02 -9.56 7.49
CA SER A 68 5.95 -9.56 6.02
C SER A 68 4.90 -8.57 5.57
N CYS A 69 5.34 -7.38 5.12
CA CYS A 69 4.51 -6.21 4.87
C CYS A 69 4.77 -5.62 3.49
N VAL A 70 3.75 -5.05 2.88
CA VAL A 70 3.84 -4.24 1.66
C VAL A 70 3.30 -2.85 1.92
N GLU A 71 3.89 -1.86 1.26
CA GLU A 71 3.58 -0.46 1.52
C GLU A 71 3.32 0.30 0.22
N TRP A 72 2.34 1.19 0.26
CA TRP A 72 2.08 2.17 -0.79
C TRP A 72 2.03 3.58 -0.20
N PHE A 73 3.02 4.40 -0.56
CA PHE A 73 3.11 5.79 -0.18
C PHE A 73 2.66 6.65 -1.36
N VAL A 74 1.68 7.53 -1.16
CA VAL A 74 1.07 8.26 -2.26
C VAL A 74 0.62 9.67 -1.89
N TYR A 75 0.94 10.62 -2.78
CA TYR A 75 0.32 11.95 -2.83
C TYR A 75 -0.85 11.90 -3.80
N PHE A 76 -2.09 11.91 -3.32
CA PHE A 76 -3.27 11.90 -4.17
C PHE A 76 -3.51 13.23 -4.90
N ASP A 77 -3.09 14.33 -4.30
CA ASP A 77 -3.17 15.66 -4.90
C ASP A 77 -2.02 16.54 -4.37
N SER A 78 -0.89 16.51 -5.07
CA SER A 78 0.29 17.27 -4.67
C SER A 78 0.16 18.79 -4.92
N GLU A 79 -0.90 19.24 -5.60
CA GLU A 79 -1.18 20.67 -5.78
C GLU A 79 -1.96 21.25 -4.59
N LYS A 80 -2.84 20.41 -3.97
CA LYS A 80 -3.66 20.82 -2.84
C LYS A 80 -3.07 20.47 -1.48
N SER A 81 -2.17 19.50 -1.42
CA SER A 81 -1.57 19.01 -0.18
C SER A 81 -0.11 18.64 -0.37
N ASN A 82 0.73 19.07 0.57
CA ASN A 82 2.12 18.61 0.69
C ASN A 82 2.26 17.36 1.58
N ARG A 83 1.14 16.73 1.91
CA ARG A 83 1.08 15.50 2.72
C ARG A 83 0.80 14.29 1.84
N TYR A 84 1.27 13.14 2.27
CA TYR A 84 1.05 11.85 1.64
C TYR A 84 0.38 10.87 2.59
N PHE A 85 -0.26 9.86 2.05
CA PHE A 85 -0.65 8.68 2.80
C PHE A 85 0.42 7.62 2.69
N ASN A 86 0.69 6.91 3.79
CA ASN A 86 1.32 5.60 3.79
C ASN A 86 0.25 4.55 4.10
N PHE A 87 0.16 3.52 3.28
CA PHE A 87 -0.69 2.35 3.51
C PHE A 87 0.24 1.16 3.65
N GLU A 88 0.39 0.64 4.85
CA GLU A 88 1.26 -0.48 5.21
C GLU A 88 0.40 -1.66 5.60
N VAL A 89 0.52 -2.80 4.92
CA VAL A 89 -0.35 -3.97 5.15
C VAL A 89 0.48 -5.23 5.28
N ASN A 90 0.34 -5.94 6.40
CA ASN A 90 1.01 -7.22 6.61
C ASN A 90 0.22 -8.42 6.04
N ALA A 91 0.81 -9.59 6.07
CA ALA A 91 0.19 -10.82 5.56
C ALA A 91 -1.01 -11.33 6.40
N ASN A 92 -1.31 -10.73 7.56
CA ASN A 92 -2.57 -10.96 8.30
C ASN A 92 -3.70 -10.01 7.86
N GLY A 93 -3.40 -8.98 7.04
CA GLY A 93 -4.36 -7.94 6.65
C GLY A 93 -4.53 -6.84 7.71
N ALA A 94 -3.68 -6.80 8.73
CA ALA A 94 -3.56 -5.64 9.59
C ALA A 94 -2.92 -4.49 8.80
N MET A 95 -3.42 -3.27 9.00
CA MET A 95 -2.95 -2.09 8.28
C MET A 95 -2.57 -0.98 9.25
N ASP A 96 -1.40 -0.36 9.04
CA ASP A 96 -1.09 0.98 9.52
C ASP A 96 -1.27 1.99 8.38
N VAL A 97 -1.91 3.11 8.68
CA VAL A 97 -2.14 4.18 7.73
C VAL A 97 -2.21 5.53 8.44
N CYS A 98 -1.47 6.50 7.91
CA CYS A 98 -1.47 7.87 8.41
C CYS A 98 -1.43 8.87 7.25
N PHE A 99 -1.91 10.08 7.49
CA PHE A 99 -1.76 11.21 6.58
C PHE A 99 -0.56 12.06 7.04
N ARG A 100 0.58 11.92 6.37
CA ARG A 100 1.88 12.38 6.84
C ARG A 100 2.38 13.64 6.11
N LEU A 101 2.95 14.58 6.86
CA LEU A 101 3.81 15.61 6.31
C LEU A 101 5.26 15.10 6.20
N ASN A 102 5.71 14.35 7.21
CA ASN A 102 6.99 13.64 7.30
C ASN A 102 6.85 12.49 8.31
N ARG A 103 7.95 11.87 8.71
CA ARG A 103 7.94 10.75 9.67
C ARG A 103 7.35 11.12 11.04
N ASP A 104 7.60 12.33 11.53
CA ASP A 104 7.27 12.76 12.89
C ASP A 104 5.93 13.49 12.97
N VAL A 105 5.48 14.09 11.87
CA VAL A 105 4.27 14.92 11.81
C VAL A 105 3.22 14.26 10.94
N PHE A 106 2.21 13.71 11.57
CA PHE A 106 1.14 13.01 10.89
C PHE A 106 -0.23 13.22 11.55
N GLU A 107 -1.26 12.97 10.80
CA GLU A 107 -2.65 12.94 11.22
C GLU A 107 -3.14 11.49 11.19
N PRO A 108 -3.67 10.97 12.31
CA PRO A 108 -4.12 9.59 12.39
C PRO A 108 -5.38 9.36 11.56
N VAL A 109 -5.52 8.14 11.06
CA VAL A 109 -6.73 7.64 10.40
C VAL A 109 -7.55 6.84 11.41
N SER A 110 -8.87 6.84 11.28
CA SER A 110 -9.73 6.07 12.18
C SER A 110 -9.79 4.58 11.82
N VAL A 111 -10.07 3.72 12.79
CA VAL A 111 -10.30 2.28 12.56
C VAL A 111 -11.48 2.05 11.62
N GLU A 112 -12.53 2.85 11.72
CA GLU A 112 -13.71 2.80 10.85
C GLU A 112 -13.35 3.06 9.39
N ASP A 113 -12.44 4.00 9.15
CA ASP A 113 -11.94 4.27 7.80
C ASP A 113 -11.18 3.06 7.24
N VAL A 114 -10.26 2.48 8.03
CA VAL A 114 -9.49 1.30 7.60
C VAL A 114 -10.42 0.12 7.31
N ASN A 115 -11.41 -0.12 8.16
CA ASN A 115 -12.42 -1.17 7.95
C ASN A 115 -13.19 -0.98 6.63
N SER A 116 -13.37 0.26 6.16
CA SER A 116 -14.04 0.55 4.88
C SER A 116 -13.21 0.16 3.64
N PHE A 117 -11.91 -0.07 3.78
CA PHE A 117 -11.01 -0.39 2.66
C PHE A 117 -11.18 -1.82 2.13
N ASN A 118 -11.91 -2.68 2.84
CA ASN A 118 -12.18 -4.07 2.44
C ASN A 118 -10.89 -4.84 2.12
N ILE A 119 -9.94 -4.81 3.03
CA ILE A 119 -8.65 -5.48 2.91
C ILE A 119 -8.87 -6.99 2.79
N LYS A 120 -8.23 -7.61 1.81
CA LYS A 120 -8.25 -9.05 1.58
C LYS A 120 -6.85 -9.55 1.37
N VAL A 121 -6.48 -10.59 2.09
CA VAL A 121 -5.22 -11.30 1.93
C VAL A 121 -5.52 -12.74 1.53
N ASP A 122 -4.78 -13.25 0.55
CA ASP A 122 -4.81 -14.67 0.15
C ASP A 122 -3.38 -15.21 0.17
N ILE A 123 -3.14 -16.22 1.00
CA ILE A 123 -1.81 -16.83 1.17
C ILE A 123 -1.80 -18.21 0.51
N LYS A 124 -0.82 -18.41 -0.39
CA LYS A 124 -0.55 -19.66 -1.10
C LYS A 124 0.88 -20.12 -0.80
N ASP A 125 1.24 -21.33 -1.23
CA ASP A 125 2.54 -21.95 -0.89
C ASP A 125 3.77 -21.07 -1.18
N ASN A 126 3.76 -20.31 -2.28
CA ASN A 126 4.92 -19.53 -2.73
C ASN A 126 4.60 -18.05 -3.02
N CYS A 127 3.41 -17.60 -2.68
CA CYS A 127 2.96 -16.25 -2.97
C CYS A 127 1.81 -15.87 -2.05
N TRP A 128 1.76 -14.63 -1.62
CA TRP A 128 0.58 -14.06 -1.01
C TRP A 128 0.17 -12.78 -1.74
N THR A 129 -1.10 -12.44 -1.64
CA THR A 129 -1.66 -11.26 -2.30
C THR A 129 -2.37 -10.38 -1.30
N VAL A 130 -2.38 -9.09 -1.58
CA VAL A 130 -3.16 -8.09 -0.83
C VAL A 130 -3.99 -7.30 -1.82
N ASP A 131 -5.29 -7.21 -1.54
CA ASP A 131 -6.22 -6.33 -2.24
C ASP A 131 -6.88 -5.38 -1.25
N TYR A 132 -6.95 -4.09 -1.57
CA TYR A 132 -7.73 -3.13 -0.81
C TYR A 132 -8.24 -1.98 -1.68
N THR A 133 -9.26 -1.30 -1.19
CA THR A 133 -9.87 -0.16 -1.89
C THR A 133 -9.78 1.09 -1.04
N ILE A 134 -9.27 2.17 -1.60
CA ILE A 134 -9.24 3.50 -0.95
C ILE A 134 -10.38 4.33 -1.53
N PRO A 135 -11.48 4.54 -0.79
CA PRO A 135 -12.61 5.32 -1.28
C PRO A 135 -12.24 6.79 -1.53
N PHE A 136 -12.76 7.40 -2.59
CA PHE A 136 -12.58 8.85 -2.80
C PHE A 136 -13.13 9.68 -1.64
N GLU A 137 -14.20 9.22 -1.01
CA GLU A 137 -14.78 9.88 0.17
C GLU A 137 -13.84 9.86 1.38
N PHE A 138 -13.00 8.81 1.52
CA PHE A 138 -11.95 8.80 2.52
C PHE A 138 -10.91 9.89 2.23
N ILE A 139 -10.42 9.99 0.98
CA ILE A 139 -9.40 11.00 0.61
C ILE A 139 -9.92 12.42 0.87
N LYS A 140 -11.20 12.67 0.60
CA LYS A 140 -11.86 13.99 0.83
C LYS A 140 -11.89 14.41 2.29
N LYS A 141 -11.81 13.48 3.25
CA LYS A 141 -11.74 13.82 4.68
C LYS A 141 -10.45 14.57 5.03
N PHE A 142 -9.36 14.28 4.32
CA PHE A 142 -8.02 14.80 4.58
C PHE A 142 -7.59 15.87 3.58
N ILE A 143 -8.03 15.76 2.34
CA ILE A 143 -7.70 16.71 1.27
C ILE A 143 -8.97 17.44 0.85
N LYS A 144 -9.10 18.68 1.33
CA LYS A 144 -10.26 19.52 1.04
C LYS A 144 -10.43 19.70 -0.47
N ASP A 145 -11.69 19.61 -0.93
CA ASP A 145 -12.07 19.77 -2.34
C ASP A 145 -11.35 18.78 -3.29
N TYR A 146 -10.93 17.60 -2.76
CA TYR A 146 -10.39 16.53 -3.60
C TYR A 146 -11.42 16.13 -4.66
N ASP A 147 -10.98 16.16 -5.92
CA ASP A 147 -11.76 15.73 -7.06
C ASP A 147 -10.90 14.85 -7.97
N PHE A 148 -11.30 13.60 -8.13
CA PHE A 148 -10.55 12.67 -8.96
C PHE A 148 -10.66 13.05 -10.43
N LYS A 149 -9.51 13.19 -11.09
CA LYS A 149 -9.38 13.42 -12.54
C LYS A 149 -8.57 12.30 -13.18
N LYS A 150 -9.02 11.81 -14.33
CA LYS A 150 -8.39 10.67 -15.03
C LYS A 150 -6.92 10.90 -15.40
N ASP A 151 -6.54 12.13 -15.71
CA ASP A 151 -5.22 12.45 -16.24
C ASP A 151 -4.30 13.09 -15.18
N VAL A 152 -4.62 12.95 -13.89
CA VAL A 152 -3.78 13.47 -12.82
C VAL A 152 -2.53 12.59 -12.63
N VAL A 153 -1.39 13.24 -12.38
CA VAL A 153 -0.15 12.55 -12.03
C VAL A 153 -0.06 12.40 -10.52
N LEU A 154 -0.07 11.16 -10.04
CA LEU A 154 0.19 10.85 -8.64
C LEU A 154 1.70 10.64 -8.43
N LYS A 155 2.24 11.21 -7.33
CA LYS A 155 3.59 10.89 -6.86
C LYS A 155 3.50 9.75 -5.88
N SER A 156 4.27 8.70 -6.08
CA SER A 156 4.10 7.48 -5.30
C SER A 156 5.38 6.65 -5.24
N ASN A 157 5.56 5.95 -4.13
CA ASN A 157 6.53 4.88 -3.96
C ASN A 157 5.85 3.62 -3.42
N VAL A 158 6.46 2.48 -3.67
CA VAL A 158 5.97 1.17 -3.24
C VAL A 158 7.13 0.41 -2.61
N TYR A 159 6.89 -0.23 -1.47
CA TYR A 159 7.92 -0.93 -0.71
C TYR A 159 7.45 -2.33 -0.30
N LYS A 160 8.42 -3.20 -0.03
CA LYS A 160 8.27 -4.45 0.70
C LYS A 160 9.20 -4.38 1.90
N CYS A 161 8.67 -4.63 3.09
CA CYS A 161 9.45 -4.64 4.30
C CYS A 161 9.17 -5.88 5.16
N GLY A 162 10.02 -6.10 6.17
CA GLY A 162 9.96 -7.19 7.10
C GLY A 162 11.11 -7.08 8.10
N GLU A 163 10.99 -6.16 9.07
CA GLU A 163 12.07 -5.85 10.01
C GLU A 163 12.34 -7.00 10.98
N ASP A 164 11.32 -7.74 11.41
CA ASP A 164 11.42 -8.86 12.35
C ASP A 164 11.33 -10.24 11.66
N THR A 165 11.41 -10.29 10.33
CA THR A 165 11.36 -11.54 9.56
C THR A 165 12.72 -12.24 9.59
N GLU A 166 12.79 -13.53 9.17
CA GLU A 166 14.04 -14.31 9.08
C GLU A 166 15.14 -13.56 8.31
N PHE A 167 14.73 -12.81 7.28
CA PHE A 167 15.63 -11.94 6.51
C PHE A 167 15.11 -10.52 6.59
N GLU A 168 15.68 -9.72 7.49
CA GLU A 168 15.37 -8.29 7.59
C GLU A 168 15.51 -7.61 6.22
N HIS A 169 14.50 -6.86 5.79
CA HIS A 169 14.50 -6.19 4.49
C HIS A 169 13.54 -4.99 4.46
N TYR A 170 13.89 -4.06 3.59
CA TYR A 170 13.12 -2.84 3.36
C TYR A 170 13.27 -2.35 1.92
#